data_4d56ed3f1490fa4c930c80e1dd7dfa1a
#
_entry.id   4d56ed3f1490fa4c930c80e1dd7dfa1a
#
_cell.length_a   1.000
_cell.length_b   1.000
_cell.length_c   1.000
_cell.angle_alpha   90.00
_cell.angle_beta   90.00
_cell.angle_gamma   90.00
#
_symmetry.space_group_name_H-M   'P 1'
#
loop_
_entity.id
_entity.type
_entity.pdbx_description
1 polymer ?
#
loop_
_entity_poly.entity_id
_entity_poly.type
_entity_poly.pdbx_seq_one_letter_code
_entity_poly.pdbx_strand_id
1 'polypeptide(L)'
;MEHHVCPWYIGYLLANPLRKLYQDPVKLLSPYVKTGMSVLEVGPGMGFFSIPLASLVGEKGKIYSVDLQERMLQTLRKRATKRNVQHIIEARQCSDSSLEVKDLSGRIDFALAFAAVHEIPDTQNLFREIHNSLRQGGILLVSEPREHVSKESFEKYFSIAEHVGFAVSDRPVIRGSLSVVLKKA
;
A
#
# COMPACT_ATOMS: atom_id res chain seq x y z
N MET A 1 5.21 13.55 18.84
CA MET A 1 4.25 12.42 18.88
C MET A 1 5.06 11.16 18.62
N GLU A 2 5.06 10.19 19.53
CA GLU A 2 5.70 8.91 19.29
C GLU A 2 4.94 8.20 18.16
N HIS A 3 5.62 7.94 17.05
CA HIS A 3 5.09 7.14 15.96
C HIS A 3 5.09 5.68 16.42
N HIS A 4 3.94 5.17 16.81
CA HIS A 4 3.77 3.76 17.17
C HIS A 4 3.60 2.93 15.90
N VAL A 5 4.67 2.29 15.47
CA VAL A 5 4.59 1.22 14.46
C VAL A 5 3.76 0.07 15.04
N CYS A 6 2.78 -0.41 14.29
CA CYS A 6 1.90 -1.50 14.72
C CYS A 6 2.72 -2.73 15.13
N PRO A 7 2.57 -3.25 16.36
CA PRO A 7 3.31 -4.44 16.79
C PRO A 7 3.03 -5.64 15.88
N TRP A 8 4.08 -6.38 15.49
CA TRP A 8 3.99 -7.49 14.53
C TRP A 8 2.92 -8.55 14.87
N TYR A 9 2.64 -8.81 16.16
CA TYR A 9 1.64 -9.78 16.58
C TYR A 9 0.20 -9.36 16.24
N ILE A 10 -0.09 -8.07 16.12
CA ILE A 10 -1.38 -7.54 15.65
C ILE A 10 -1.59 -7.88 14.17
N GLY A 11 -0.51 -8.05 13.40
CA GLY A 11 -0.56 -8.46 12.01
C GLY A 11 -1.34 -9.76 11.78
N TYR A 12 -1.34 -10.70 12.73
CA TYR A 12 -2.16 -11.92 12.63
C TYR A 12 -3.66 -11.61 12.69
N LEU A 13 -4.07 -10.65 13.53
CA LEU A 13 -5.46 -10.21 13.61
C LEU A 13 -5.86 -9.47 12.34
N LEU A 14 -4.99 -8.59 11.84
CA LEU A 14 -5.21 -7.83 10.61
C LEU A 14 -5.23 -8.71 9.35
N ALA A 15 -4.53 -9.85 9.37
CA ALA A 15 -4.54 -10.83 8.29
C ALA A 15 -5.65 -11.89 8.39
N ASN A 16 -6.58 -11.75 9.37
CA ASN A 16 -7.66 -12.69 9.59
C ASN A 16 -8.61 -12.75 8.37
N PRO A 17 -8.96 -13.96 7.89
CA PRO A 17 -9.89 -14.13 6.78
C PRO A 17 -11.28 -13.52 7.01
N LEU A 18 -11.75 -13.43 8.25
CA LEU A 18 -13.05 -12.82 8.60
C LEU A 18 -13.11 -11.33 8.23
N ARG A 19 -11.95 -10.64 8.19
CA ARG A 19 -11.87 -9.25 7.72
C ARG A 19 -12.39 -9.09 6.29
N LYS A 20 -12.31 -10.13 5.44
CA LYS A 20 -12.86 -10.12 4.07
C LYS A 20 -14.36 -9.92 4.01
N LEU A 21 -15.10 -10.27 5.07
CA LEU A 21 -16.57 -10.11 5.12
C LEU A 21 -16.99 -8.63 5.08
N TYR A 22 -16.18 -7.73 5.59
CA TYR A 22 -16.46 -6.29 5.58
C TYR A 22 -15.45 -5.46 4.77
N GLN A 23 -14.33 -6.06 4.40
CA GLN A 23 -13.27 -5.40 3.63
C GLN A 23 -12.67 -6.40 2.63
N ASP A 24 -13.41 -6.63 1.52
CA ASP A 24 -12.99 -7.55 0.45
C ASP A 24 -11.91 -6.89 -0.43
N PRO A 25 -10.64 -7.35 -0.35
CA PRO A 25 -9.54 -6.73 -1.10
C PRO A 25 -9.73 -6.82 -2.61
N VAL A 26 -10.33 -7.89 -3.13
CA VAL A 26 -10.53 -8.05 -4.58
C VAL A 26 -11.53 -7.02 -5.08
N LYS A 27 -12.68 -6.88 -4.42
CA LYS A 27 -13.70 -5.88 -4.79
C LYS A 27 -13.15 -4.46 -4.68
N LEU A 28 -12.34 -4.19 -3.66
CA LEU A 28 -11.77 -2.88 -3.41
C LEU A 28 -10.72 -2.49 -4.47
N LEU A 29 -9.91 -3.44 -4.92
CA LEU A 29 -8.76 -3.16 -5.78
C LEU A 29 -9.03 -3.39 -7.27
N SER A 30 -10.01 -4.23 -7.64
CA SER A 30 -10.31 -4.55 -9.05
C SER A 30 -10.67 -3.33 -9.93
N PRO A 31 -11.21 -2.21 -9.42
CA PRO A 31 -11.38 -1.01 -10.22
C PRO A 31 -10.05 -0.39 -10.70
N TYR A 32 -8.99 -0.57 -9.92
CA TYR A 32 -7.70 0.11 -10.12
C TYR A 32 -6.61 -0.80 -10.68
N VAL A 33 -6.64 -2.09 -10.35
CA VAL A 33 -5.60 -3.06 -10.70
C VAL A 33 -6.03 -3.94 -11.86
N LYS A 34 -5.16 -4.07 -12.87
CA LYS A 34 -5.38 -4.90 -14.06
C LYS A 34 -4.26 -5.93 -14.22
N THR A 35 -4.54 -6.99 -14.96
CA THR A 35 -3.57 -8.03 -15.31
C THR A 35 -2.33 -7.43 -15.98
N GLY A 36 -1.17 -7.86 -15.55
CA GLY A 36 0.13 -7.43 -16.07
C GLY A 36 0.70 -6.16 -15.41
N MET A 37 -0.03 -5.51 -14.51
CA MET A 37 0.45 -4.31 -13.82
C MET A 37 1.59 -4.60 -12.85
N SER A 38 2.48 -3.62 -12.69
CA SER A 38 3.45 -3.52 -11.61
C SER A 38 2.86 -2.68 -10.46
N VAL A 39 2.81 -3.25 -9.27
CA VAL A 39 2.17 -2.64 -8.09
C VAL A 39 3.21 -2.43 -6.99
N LEU A 40 3.20 -1.25 -6.37
CA LEU A 40 3.91 -0.96 -5.12
C LEU A 40 2.91 -1.00 -3.95
N GLU A 41 3.16 -1.85 -2.97
CA GLU A 41 2.37 -1.93 -1.74
C GLU A 41 3.22 -1.49 -0.56
N VAL A 42 2.81 -0.42 0.13
CA VAL A 42 3.46 0.11 1.33
C VAL A 42 2.74 -0.40 2.57
N GLY A 43 3.48 -1.00 3.50
CA GLY A 43 2.92 -1.60 4.72
C GLY A 43 2.05 -2.83 4.44
N PRO A 44 2.55 -3.86 3.70
CA PRO A 44 1.78 -5.07 3.40
C PRO A 44 1.39 -5.87 4.64
N GLY A 45 2.09 -5.65 5.75
CA GLY A 45 1.97 -6.48 6.93
C GLY A 45 2.19 -7.95 6.58
N MET A 46 1.24 -8.80 6.99
CA MET A 46 1.30 -10.24 6.67
C MET A 46 0.60 -10.62 5.34
N GLY A 47 0.36 -9.64 4.45
CA GLY A 47 -0.13 -9.89 3.09
C GLY A 47 -1.65 -10.04 2.96
N PHE A 48 -2.41 -9.25 3.69
CA PHE A 48 -3.88 -9.23 3.54
C PHE A 48 -4.30 -8.75 2.15
N PHE A 49 -3.63 -7.72 1.62
CA PHE A 49 -3.84 -7.21 0.26
C PHE A 49 -2.89 -7.83 -0.75
N SER A 50 -1.64 -8.16 -0.38
CA SER A 50 -0.62 -8.69 -1.31
C SER A 50 -1.08 -9.94 -2.05
N ILE A 51 -1.70 -10.91 -1.33
CA ILE A 51 -2.15 -12.16 -1.93
C ILE A 51 -3.29 -11.93 -2.94
N PRO A 52 -4.36 -11.18 -2.63
CA PRO A 52 -5.36 -10.79 -3.62
C PRO A 52 -4.81 -9.96 -4.79
N LEU A 53 -3.87 -9.04 -4.53
CA LEU A 53 -3.18 -8.27 -5.58
C LEU A 53 -2.49 -9.20 -6.57
N ALA A 54 -1.78 -10.25 -6.09
CA ALA A 54 -1.12 -11.22 -6.95
C ALA A 54 -2.12 -11.92 -7.89
N SER A 55 -3.32 -12.23 -7.39
CA SER A 55 -4.37 -12.83 -8.23
C SER A 55 -4.90 -11.84 -9.27
N LEU A 56 -4.97 -10.54 -8.96
CA LEU A 56 -5.44 -9.50 -9.88
C LEU A 56 -4.43 -9.21 -10.99
N VAL A 57 -3.15 -9.07 -10.64
CA VAL A 57 -2.10 -8.77 -11.64
C VAL A 57 -1.74 -10.00 -12.48
N GLY A 58 -1.94 -11.21 -11.97
CA GLY A 58 -1.67 -12.48 -12.65
C GLY A 58 -0.18 -12.70 -12.96
N GLU A 59 0.11 -13.73 -13.73
CA GLU A 59 1.48 -14.22 -14.02
C GLU A 59 2.39 -13.18 -14.70
N LYS A 60 1.83 -12.23 -15.43
CA LYS A 60 2.58 -11.17 -16.15
C LYS A 60 2.82 -9.92 -15.30
N GLY A 61 2.18 -9.82 -14.13
CA GLY A 61 2.31 -8.70 -13.23
C GLY A 61 3.38 -8.89 -12.15
N LYS A 62 3.65 -7.86 -11.39
CA LYS A 62 4.61 -7.88 -10.27
C LYS A 62 4.11 -7.02 -9.12
N ILE A 63 4.37 -7.46 -7.89
CA ILE A 63 4.05 -6.72 -6.68
C ILE A 63 5.33 -6.52 -5.89
N TYR A 64 5.63 -5.27 -5.59
CA TYR A 64 6.73 -4.87 -4.71
C TYR A 64 6.10 -4.46 -3.37
N SER A 65 6.16 -5.36 -2.39
CA SER A 65 5.60 -5.14 -1.06
C SER A 65 6.71 -4.70 -0.11
N VAL A 66 6.67 -3.46 0.37
CA VAL A 66 7.70 -2.87 1.22
C VAL A 66 7.21 -2.65 2.65
N ASP A 67 7.98 -3.12 3.64
CA ASP A 67 7.65 -3.02 5.06
C ASP A 67 8.93 -2.81 5.88
N LEU A 68 8.82 -2.04 6.96
CA LEU A 68 9.91 -1.84 7.92
C LEU A 68 10.21 -3.14 8.70
N GLN A 69 9.17 -3.93 8.99
CA GLN A 69 9.25 -5.09 9.86
C GLN A 69 9.53 -6.38 9.10
N GLU A 70 10.76 -6.88 9.14
CA GLU A 70 11.16 -8.13 8.48
C GLU A 70 10.29 -9.33 8.91
N ARG A 71 9.80 -9.38 10.17
CA ARG A 71 8.89 -10.44 10.63
C ARG A 71 7.56 -10.47 9.87
N MET A 72 7.04 -9.31 9.49
CA MET A 72 5.84 -9.21 8.63
C MET A 72 6.13 -9.80 7.27
N LEU A 73 7.24 -9.40 6.64
CA LEU A 73 7.67 -9.88 5.34
C LEU A 73 7.95 -11.38 5.30
N GLN A 74 8.56 -11.94 6.35
CA GLN A 74 8.76 -13.40 6.47
C GLN A 74 7.42 -14.14 6.46
N THR A 75 6.43 -13.62 7.17
CA THR A 75 5.08 -14.21 7.18
C THR A 75 4.39 -14.06 5.82
N LEU A 76 4.53 -12.89 5.17
CA LEU A 76 4.06 -12.66 3.81
C LEU A 76 4.68 -13.68 2.83
N ARG A 77 6.02 -13.86 2.84
CA ARG A 77 6.72 -14.83 1.97
C ARG A 77 6.19 -16.26 2.16
N LYS A 78 6.03 -16.71 3.42
CA LYS A 78 5.45 -18.03 3.73
C LYS A 78 4.03 -18.17 3.18
N ARG A 79 3.20 -17.13 3.30
CA ARG A 79 1.82 -17.14 2.78
C ARG A 79 1.79 -17.11 1.25
N ALA A 80 2.68 -16.34 0.62
CA ALA A 80 2.83 -16.29 -0.83
C ALA A 80 3.21 -17.67 -1.39
N THR A 81 4.19 -18.36 -0.77
CA THR A 81 4.57 -19.73 -1.13
C THR A 81 3.40 -20.69 -0.99
N LYS A 82 2.67 -20.66 0.12
CA LYS A 82 1.48 -21.51 0.32
C LYS A 82 0.38 -21.30 -0.73
N ARG A 83 0.37 -20.14 -1.38
CA ARG A 83 -0.60 -19.77 -2.43
C ARG A 83 -0.04 -19.84 -3.84
N ASN A 84 1.21 -20.30 -4.00
CA ASN A 84 1.93 -20.40 -5.27
C ASN A 84 2.05 -19.06 -6.03
N VAL A 85 2.16 -17.93 -5.29
CA VAL A 85 2.31 -16.58 -5.86
C VAL A 85 3.62 -15.89 -5.45
N GLN A 86 4.58 -16.63 -4.88
CA GLN A 86 5.86 -16.10 -4.42
C GLN A 86 6.71 -15.50 -5.56
N HIS A 87 6.51 -15.93 -6.79
CA HIS A 87 7.22 -15.41 -7.96
C HIS A 87 6.64 -14.07 -8.46
N ILE A 88 5.38 -13.75 -8.08
CA ILE A 88 4.71 -12.48 -8.38
C ILE A 88 5.04 -11.44 -7.32
N ILE A 89 5.19 -11.83 -6.04
CA ILE A 89 5.38 -10.92 -4.90
C ILE A 89 6.85 -10.84 -4.54
N GLU A 90 7.41 -9.66 -4.60
CA GLU A 90 8.75 -9.32 -4.11
C GLU A 90 8.62 -8.54 -2.80
N ALA A 91 8.89 -9.21 -1.68
CA ALA A 91 8.83 -8.63 -0.35
C ALA A 91 10.18 -8.02 0.02
N ARG A 92 10.24 -6.69 0.19
CA ARG A 92 11.44 -5.89 0.46
C ARG A 92 11.36 -5.25 1.84
N GLN A 93 12.45 -5.34 2.60
CA GLN A 93 12.58 -4.54 3.80
C GLN A 93 12.99 -3.12 3.42
N CYS A 94 12.31 -2.12 4.01
CA CYS A 94 12.67 -0.72 3.89
C CYS A 94 13.28 -0.20 5.21
N SER A 95 13.73 1.05 5.22
CA SER A 95 14.15 1.76 6.43
C SER A 95 13.02 2.67 6.94
N ASP A 96 13.21 3.25 8.12
CA ASP A 96 12.29 4.25 8.68
C ASP A 96 12.28 5.57 7.91
N SER A 97 13.31 5.83 7.12
CA SER A 97 13.52 7.06 6.35
C SER A 97 13.34 6.91 4.84
N SER A 98 13.24 5.68 4.30
CA SER A 98 13.12 5.44 2.86
C SER A 98 12.45 4.10 2.56
N LEU A 99 11.62 4.07 1.50
CA LEU A 99 11.01 2.84 0.97
C LEU A 99 12.00 1.95 0.23
N GLU A 100 13.22 2.42 -0.07
CA GLU A 100 14.26 1.71 -0.84
C GLU A 100 13.77 1.23 -2.22
N VAL A 101 13.04 2.11 -2.94
CA VAL A 101 12.38 1.79 -4.23
C VAL A 101 12.94 2.59 -5.42
N LYS A 102 14.15 3.13 -5.32
CA LYS A 102 14.76 3.95 -6.39
C LYS A 102 14.88 3.21 -7.73
N ASP A 103 15.10 1.90 -7.70
CA ASP A 103 15.15 1.01 -8.87
C ASP A 103 13.80 0.88 -9.58
N LEU A 104 12.71 1.28 -8.94
CA LEU A 104 11.36 1.23 -9.49
C LEU A 104 10.90 2.54 -10.15
N SER A 105 11.81 3.52 -10.31
CA SER A 105 11.47 4.84 -10.86
C SER A 105 10.73 4.74 -12.20
N GLY A 106 9.52 5.33 -12.26
CA GLY A 106 8.66 5.35 -13.45
C GLY A 106 8.10 3.99 -13.90
N ARG A 107 8.19 2.95 -13.06
CA ARG A 107 7.84 1.56 -13.44
C ARG A 107 6.53 1.06 -12.83
N ILE A 108 5.98 1.74 -11.86
CA ILE A 108 4.80 1.33 -11.11
C ILE A 108 3.53 1.89 -11.74
N ASP A 109 2.55 1.03 -12.00
CA ASP A 109 1.24 1.40 -12.52
C ASP A 109 0.29 1.87 -11.43
N PHE A 110 0.32 1.16 -10.29
CA PHE A 110 -0.56 1.38 -9.15
C PHE A 110 0.24 1.27 -7.84
N ALA A 111 0.00 2.19 -6.92
CA ALA A 111 0.53 2.09 -5.57
C ALA A 111 -0.62 2.00 -4.54
N LEU A 112 -0.40 1.25 -3.48
CA LEU A 112 -1.33 1.07 -2.35
C LEU A 112 -0.63 1.42 -1.04
N ALA A 113 -1.21 2.36 -0.29
CA ALA A 113 -0.87 2.63 1.11
C ALA A 113 -2.15 2.48 1.95
N PHE A 114 -2.33 1.32 2.57
CA PHE A 114 -3.53 0.98 3.33
C PHE A 114 -3.21 0.82 4.81
N ALA A 115 -3.69 1.76 5.63
CA ALA A 115 -3.39 1.85 7.07
C ALA A 115 -1.87 1.90 7.33
N ALA A 116 -1.14 2.70 6.56
CA ALA A 116 0.31 2.74 6.60
C ALA A 116 0.89 4.17 6.73
N VAL A 117 0.23 5.18 6.15
CA VAL A 117 0.79 6.56 6.10
C VAL A 117 0.94 7.15 7.50
N HIS A 118 -0.01 6.88 8.41
CA HIS A 118 0.02 7.41 9.77
C HIS A 118 1.17 6.86 10.64
N GLU A 119 1.78 5.76 10.22
CA GLU A 119 2.94 5.15 10.91
C GLU A 119 4.28 5.72 10.40
N ILE A 120 4.27 6.48 9.29
CA ILE A 120 5.50 6.97 8.64
C ILE A 120 5.76 8.43 9.02
N PRO A 121 6.90 8.70 9.69
CA PRO A 121 7.21 10.04 10.20
C PRO A 121 7.34 11.09 9.09
N ASP A 122 8.09 10.79 8.04
CA ASP A 122 8.30 11.69 6.89
C ASP A 122 7.33 11.39 5.76
N THR A 123 6.08 11.85 5.94
CA THR A 123 5.01 11.70 4.94
C THR A 123 5.37 12.37 3.60
N GLN A 124 6.14 13.46 3.62
CA GLN A 124 6.55 14.15 2.39
C GLN A 124 7.53 13.30 1.60
N ASN A 125 8.51 12.70 2.25
CA ASN A 125 9.44 11.78 1.59
C ASN A 125 8.73 10.53 1.08
N LEU A 126 7.81 9.96 1.86
CA LEU A 126 6.96 8.85 1.45
C LEU A 126 6.26 9.14 0.11
N PHE A 127 5.51 10.24 0.03
CA PHE A 127 4.80 10.60 -1.20
C PHE A 127 5.75 10.87 -2.35
N ARG A 128 6.92 11.47 -2.10
CA ARG A 128 7.94 11.70 -3.14
C ARG A 128 8.49 10.40 -3.70
N GLU A 129 8.80 9.41 -2.86
CA GLU A 129 9.31 8.11 -3.31
C GLU A 129 8.24 7.34 -4.09
N ILE A 130 6.98 7.34 -3.62
CA ILE A 130 5.86 6.74 -4.36
C ILE A 130 5.65 7.45 -5.70
N HIS A 131 5.63 8.79 -5.71
CA HIS A 131 5.47 9.57 -6.93
C HIS A 131 6.56 9.26 -7.95
N ASN A 132 7.82 9.18 -7.50
CA ASN A 132 8.95 8.86 -8.37
C ASN A 132 8.86 7.44 -8.93
N SER A 133 8.35 6.47 -8.16
CA SER A 133 8.18 5.09 -8.60
C SER A 133 7.06 4.94 -9.63
N LEU A 134 5.99 5.74 -9.52
CA LEU A 134 4.87 5.70 -10.44
C LEU A 134 5.26 6.18 -11.84
N ARG A 135 4.74 5.47 -12.86
CA ARG A 135 4.78 5.97 -14.24
C ARG A 135 3.86 7.19 -14.40
N GLN A 136 4.01 7.92 -15.50
CA GLN A 136 3.09 9.01 -15.84
C GLN A 136 1.65 8.49 -15.92
N GLY A 137 0.72 9.17 -15.23
CA GLY A 137 -0.68 8.76 -15.12
C GLY A 137 -0.93 7.58 -14.18
N GLY A 138 0.12 7.05 -13.52
CA GLY A 138 -0.01 6.06 -12.45
C GLY A 138 -0.77 6.61 -11.23
N ILE A 139 -1.40 5.74 -10.47
CA ILE A 139 -2.27 6.14 -9.35
C ILE A 139 -1.83 5.53 -8.02
N LEU A 140 -2.09 6.27 -6.95
CA LEU A 140 -1.90 5.85 -5.57
C LEU A 140 -3.25 5.84 -4.85
N LEU A 141 -3.64 4.71 -4.27
CA LEU A 141 -4.74 4.62 -3.32
C LEU A 141 -4.18 4.73 -1.90
N VAL A 142 -4.58 5.79 -1.18
CA VAL A 142 -4.35 5.94 0.25
C VAL A 142 -5.65 5.65 0.98
N SER A 143 -5.60 4.83 2.02
CA SER A 143 -6.75 4.51 2.86
C SER A 143 -6.30 4.37 4.31
N GLU A 144 -6.83 5.22 5.20
CA GLU A 144 -6.45 5.29 6.61
C GLU A 144 -7.63 4.97 7.54
N PRO A 145 -7.44 4.22 8.63
CA PRO A 145 -8.49 3.93 9.58
C PRO A 145 -8.98 5.20 10.29
N ARG A 146 -10.28 5.40 10.34
CA ARG A 146 -10.90 6.55 11.04
C ARG A 146 -10.65 6.57 12.55
N GLU A 147 -10.28 5.42 13.11
CA GLU A 147 -9.93 5.27 14.52
C GLU A 147 -8.54 5.83 14.84
N HIS A 148 -7.65 5.88 13.83
CA HIS A 148 -6.25 6.32 13.98
C HIS A 148 -6.00 7.71 13.39
N VAL A 149 -6.79 8.13 12.39
CA VAL A 149 -6.53 9.35 11.63
C VAL A 149 -7.78 10.23 11.61
N SER A 150 -7.66 11.48 12.11
CA SER A 150 -8.73 12.46 12.01
C SER A 150 -8.89 12.94 10.55
N LYS A 151 -10.07 13.54 10.24
CA LYS A 151 -10.29 14.13 8.92
C LYS A 151 -9.27 15.24 8.61
N GLU A 152 -8.97 16.09 9.60
CA GLU A 152 -8.03 17.20 9.45
C GLU A 152 -6.61 16.68 9.15
N SER A 153 -6.18 15.62 9.83
CA SER A 153 -4.89 14.97 9.57
C SER A 153 -4.86 14.33 8.19
N PHE A 154 -5.96 13.70 7.78
CA PHE A 154 -6.07 13.09 6.47
C PHE A 154 -6.05 14.13 5.34
N GLU A 155 -6.70 15.30 5.50
CA GLU A 155 -6.66 16.38 4.51
C GLU A 155 -5.24 16.98 4.37
N LYS A 156 -4.43 16.99 5.45
CA LYS A 156 -3.01 17.40 5.36
C LYS A 156 -2.20 16.50 4.43
N TYR A 157 -2.52 15.20 4.33
CA TYR A 157 -1.86 14.30 3.39
C TYR A 157 -2.07 14.74 1.94
N PHE A 158 -3.24 15.29 1.60
CA PHE A 158 -3.51 15.77 0.23
C PHE A 158 -2.66 17.00 -0.09
N SER A 159 -2.60 17.95 0.81
CA SER A 159 -1.76 19.14 0.64
C SER A 159 -0.29 18.74 0.40
N ILE A 160 0.23 17.79 1.19
CA ILE A 160 1.59 17.28 1.01
C ILE A 160 1.72 16.56 -0.35
N ALA A 161 0.77 15.72 -0.71
CA ALA A 161 0.79 14.97 -1.97
C ALA A 161 0.71 15.90 -3.19
N GLU A 162 -0.12 16.94 -3.15
CA GLU A 162 -0.22 17.96 -4.21
C GLU A 162 1.09 18.72 -4.41
N HIS A 163 1.78 19.09 -3.33
CA HIS A 163 3.11 19.71 -3.41
C HIS A 163 4.18 18.79 -4.03
N VAL A 164 3.98 17.48 -3.96
CA VAL A 164 4.87 16.48 -4.59
C VAL A 164 4.53 16.27 -6.08
N GLY A 165 3.35 16.68 -6.55
CA GLY A 165 2.93 16.53 -7.95
C GLY A 165 1.79 15.55 -8.18
N PHE A 166 1.08 15.15 -7.12
CA PHE A 166 -0.17 14.40 -7.26
C PHE A 166 -1.37 15.33 -7.46
N ALA A 167 -2.38 14.82 -8.17
CA ALA A 167 -3.71 15.43 -8.22
C ALA A 167 -4.73 14.45 -7.64
N VAL A 168 -5.72 14.96 -6.88
CA VAL A 168 -6.84 14.13 -6.40
C VAL A 168 -7.69 13.69 -7.59
N SER A 169 -7.87 12.38 -7.75
CA SER A 169 -8.64 11.78 -8.84
C SER A 169 -10.00 11.26 -8.39
N ASP A 170 -10.09 10.68 -7.18
CA ASP A 170 -11.32 10.09 -6.64
C ASP A 170 -11.26 10.01 -5.12
N ARG A 171 -12.43 9.89 -4.47
CA ARG A 171 -12.57 9.68 -3.02
C ARG A 171 -13.50 8.48 -2.75
N PRO A 172 -13.01 7.26 -2.92
CA PRO A 172 -13.83 6.05 -2.75
C PRO A 172 -14.29 5.90 -1.30
N VAL A 173 -15.53 5.44 -1.14
CA VAL A 173 -16.09 5.13 0.19
C VAL A 173 -15.66 3.74 0.59
N ILE A 174 -14.69 3.65 1.50
CA ILE A 174 -14.23 2.40 2.10
C ILE A 174 -14.68 2.35 3.56
N ARG A 175 -15.40 1.29 3.92
CA ARG A 175 -15.98 1.15 5.26
C ARG A 175 -14.89 1.24 6.35
N GLY A 176 -15.11 2.12 7.33
CA GLY A 176 -14.20 2.32 8.45
C GLY A 176 -12.94 3.12 8.13
N SER A 177 -12.80 3.62 6.89
CA SER A 177 -11.60 4.34 6.45
C SER A 177 -11.90 5.72 5.89
N LEU A 178 -10.89 6.57 5.88
CA LEU A 178 -10.77 7.76 5.05
C LEU A 178 -9.92 7.38 3.84
N SER A 179 -10.41 7.65 2.62
CA SER A 179 -9.73 7.14 1.43
C SER A 179 -9.69 8.16 0.30
N VAL A 180 -8.60 8.12 -0.48
CA VAL A 180 -8.38 8.98 -1.64
C VAL A 180 -7.59 8.24 -2.70
N VAL A 181 -7.90 8.50 -3.96
CA VAL A 181 -7.08 8.11 -5.12
C VAL A 181 -6.37 9.36 -5.62
N LEU A 182 -5.06 9.29 -5.65
CA LEU A 182 -4.15 10.33 -6.14
C LEU A 182 -3.57 9.86 -7.48
N LYS A 183 -3.48 10.76 -8.45
CA LYS A 183 -2.91 10.48 -9.77
C LYS A 183 -1.63 11.29 -9.94
N LYS A 184 -0.59 10.67 -10.46
CA LYS A 184 0.61 11.36 -10.91
C LYS A 184 0.26 12.19 -12.14
N ALA A 185 0.33 13.53 -11.97
CA ALA A 185 0.02 14.51 -13.00
C ALA A 185 1.11 14.57 -14.09
#